data_e51a0c38a8ac846a1c524238a1372afd
#
_entry.id   e51a0c38a8ac846a1c524238a1372afd
#
_cell.length_a   1.000
_cell.length_b   1.000
_cell.length_c   1.000
_cell.angle_alpha   90.00
_cell.angle_beta   90.00
_cell.angle_gamma   90.00
#
_symmetry.space_group_name_H-M   'P 1'
#
loop_
_entity.id
_entity.type
_entity.pdbx_description
1 polymer ?
#
loop_
_entity_poly.entity_id
_entity_poly.type
_entity_poly.pdbx_seq_one_letter_code
_entity_poly.pdbx_strand_id
1 'polypeptide(L)'
;MTDILFDLQQKVAMKPALEAKLRELQNQRREYDREVISLRVAFRKEQEDVEKLEGRSLANYFFQVVGKLDEKLDQERREAYAAKVKLDAAERELAGIEADISEIQTQLNEIRVAEVQYKEELEKKRAILKASGTAAAD
;
A
#
# COMPACT_ATOMS: atom_id res chain seq x y z
N MET A 1 2.44 -26.68 -30.70
CA MET A 1 3.24 -26.58 -29.49
C MET A 1 3.63 -25.15 -29.26
N THR A 2 2.94 -24.52 -28.36
CA THR A 2 3.30 -23.21 -27.92
C THR A 2 4.69 -23.24 -27.35
N ASP A 3 5.45 -22.34 -27.78
CA ASP A 3 6.82 -22.23 -27.38
C ASP A 3 6.86 -21.80 -25.92
N ILE A 4 7.14 -22.75 -25.03
CA ILE A 4 7.29 -22.51 -23.59
C ILE A 4 8.28 -21.36 -23.34
N LEU A 5 9.36 -21.31 -24.13
CA LEU A 5 10.36 -20.25 -24.05
C LEU A 5 9.77 -18.89 -24.35
N PHE A 6 8.88 -18.79 -25.34
CA PHE A 6 8.21 -17.53 -25.67
C PHE A 6 7.33 -17.07 -24.53
N ASP A 7 6.50 -17.95 -23.96
CA ASP A 7 5.61 -17.63 -22.86
C ASP A 7 6.40 -17.18 -21.61
N LEU A 8 7.48 -17.88 -21.31
CA LEU A 8 8.35 -17.55 -20.17
C LEU A 8 9.06 -16.20 -20.41
N GLN A 9 9.50 -15.95 -21.64
CA GLN A 9 10.13 -14.70 -22.01
C GLN A 9 9.17 -13.51 -21.84
N GLN A 10 7.90 -13.71 -22.23
CA GLN A 10 6.87 -12.68 -22.06
C GLN A 10 6.66 -12.35 -20.58
N LYS A 11 6.60 -13.35 -19.72
CA LYS A 11 6.50 -13.15 -18.27
C LYS A 11 7.70 -12.40 -17.72
N VAL A 12 8.91 -12.83 -18.06
CA VAL A 12 10.15 -12.19 -17.59
C VAL A 12 10.25 -10.75 -18.08
N ALA A 13 9.75 -10.46 -19.28
CA ALA A 13 9.76 -9.11 -19.85
C ALA A 13 8.89 -8.12 -19.05
N MET A 14 7.94 -8.58 -18.27
CA MET A 14 7.10 -7.73 -17.41
C MET A 14 7.84 -7.24 -16.16
N LYS A 15 8.95 -7.85 -15.82
CA LYS A 15 9.67 -7.58 -14.55
C LYS A 15 10.06 -6.11 -14.35
N PRO A 16 10.69 -5.41 -15.34
CA PRO A 16 11.10 -4.03 -15.11
C PRO A 16 9.93 -3.09 -14.81
N ALA A 17 8.80 -3.27 -15.51
CA ALA A 17 7.61 -2.45 -15.29
C ALA A 17 7.01 -2.69 -13.91
N LEU A 18 6.96 -3.95 -13.47
CA LEU A 18 6.44 -4.30 -12.15
C LEU A 18 7.37 -3.80 -11.04
N GLU A 19 8.68 -3.88 -11.22
CA GLU A 19 9.64 -3.34 -10.26
C GLU A 19 9.52 -1.81 -10.16
N ALA A 20 9.33 -1.11 -11.27
CA ALA A 20 9.12 0.33 -11.27
C ALA A 20 7.83 0.70 -10.54
N LYS A 21 6.76 -0.03 -10.79
CA LYS A 21 5.48 0.17 -10.11
C LYS A 21 5.58 -0.12 -8.62
N LEU A 22 6.31 -1.15 -8.25
CA LEU A 22 6.56 -1.48 -6.85
C LEU A 22 7.28 -0.33 -6.12
N ARG A 23 8.32 0.25 -6.75
CA ARG A 23 9.03 1.39 -6.17
C ARG A 23 8.12 2.58 -5.98
N GLU A 24 7.28 2.89 -6.95
CA GLU A 24 6.31 3.97 -6.86
C GLU A 24 5.33 3.75 -5.71
N LEU A 25 4.77 2.55 -5.60
CA LEU A 25 3.83 2.19 -4.53
C LEU A 25 4.50 2.24 -3.16
N GLN A 26 5.75 1.80 -3.05
CA GLN A 26 6.51 1.89 -1.80
C GLN A 26 6.75 3.34 -1.39
N ASN A 27 7.00 4.24 -2.34
CA ASN A 27 7.11 5.68 -2.07
C ASN A 27 5.78 6.26 -1.60
N GLN A 28 4.68 5.91 -2.26
CA GLN A 28 3.33 6.32 -1.86
C GLN A 28 2.99 5.79 -0.46
N ARG A 29 3.34 4.54 -0.18
CA ARG A 29 3.13 3.96 1.15
C ARG A 29 3.83 4.78 2.23
N ARG A 30 5.08 5.19 2.00
CA ARG A 30 5.82 6.02 2.96
C ARG A 30 5.15 7.37 3.19
N GLU A 31 4.66 8.00 2.13
CA GLU A 31 3.94 9.27 2.24
C GLU A 31 2.64 9.13 3.03
N TYR A 32 1.86 8.10 2.74
CA TYR A 32 0.60 7.83 3.46
C TYR A 32 0.82 7.37 4.89
N ASP A 33 1.89 6.63 5.17
CA ASP A 33 2.27 6.28 6.55
C ASP A 33 2.50 7.55 7.38
N ARG A 34 3.22 8.52 6.84
CA ARG A 34 3.45 9.80 7.50
C ARG A 34 2.17 10.58 7.69
N GLU A 35 1.34 10.61 6.66
CA GLU A 35 0.05 11.30 6.70
C GLU A 35 -0.87 10.68 7.75
N VAL A 36 -0.97 9.35 7.80
CA VAL A 36 -1.76 8.63 8.80
C VAL A 36 -1.27 8.94 10.21
N ILE A 37 0.03 8.93 10.43
CA ILE A 37 0.61 9.27 11.74
C ILE A 37 0.24 10.70 12.14
N SER A 38 0.39 11.65 11.22
CA SER A 38 0.04 13.06 11.44
C SER A 38 -1.45 13.23 11.75
N LEU A 39 -2.31 12.55 10.98
CA LEU A 39 -3.76 12.62 11.16
C LEU A 39 -4.22 11.94 12.45
N ARG A 40 -3.54 10.87 12.88
CA ARG A 40 -3.82 10.25 14.19
C ARG A 40 -3.50 11.20 15.33
N VAL A 41 -2.38 11.91 15.25
CA VAL A 41 -2.00 12.90 16.25
C VAL A 41 -3.03 14.03 16.29
N ALA A 42 -3.43 14.54 15.12
CA ALA A 42 -4.43 15.60 15.00
C ALA A 42 -5.79 15.16 15.57
N PHE A 43 -6.23 13.96 15.21
CA PHE A 43 -7.51 13.40 15.71
C PHE A 43 -7.48 13.22 17.23
N ARG A 44 -6.39 12.67 17.77
CA ARG A 44 -6.23 12.50 19.21
C ARG A 44 -6.29 13.82 19.97
N LYS A 45 -5.65 14.85 19.41
CA LYS A 45 -5.67 16.20 19.96
C LYS A 45 -7.09 16.76 19.98
N GLU A 46 -7.83 16.62 18.87
CA GLU A 46 -9.22 17.07 18.81
C GLU A 46 -10.12 16.32 19.79
N GLN A 47 -9.91 15.02 19.98
CA GLN A 47 -10.62 14.25 21.00
C GLN A 47 -10.32 14.74 22.42
N GLU A 48 -9.06 15.02 22.72
CA GLU A 48 -8.65 15.57 24.01
C GLU A 48 -9.32 16.93 24.26
N ASP A 49 -9.39 17.77 23.23
CA ASP A 49 -10.05 19.08 23.33
C ASP A 49 -11.55 18.92 23.61
N VAL A 50 -12.21 17.96 22.96
CA VAL A 50 -13.63 17.63 23.24
C VAL A 50 -13.79 17.15 24.69
N GLU A 51 -12.95 16.24 25.13
CA GLU A 51 -13.00 15.69 26.52
C GLU A 51 -12.80 16.77 27.57
N LYS A 52 -11.85 17.69 27.32
CA LYS A 52 -11.62 18.83 28.22
C LYS A 52 -12.83 19.75 28.30
N LEU A 53 -13.47 20.03 27.17
CA LEU A 53 -14.67 20.86 27.13
C LEU A 53 -15.87 20.19 27.77
N GLU A 54 -16.03 18.89 27.60
CA GLU A 54 -17.07 18.09 28.26
C GLU A 54 -16.90 18.14 29.79
N GLY A 55 -15.65 17.98 30.27
CA GLY A 55 -15.34 18.11 31.69
C GLY A 55 -15.63 19.49 32.22
N ARG A 56 -15.32 20.55 31.49
CA ARG A 56 -15.65 21.95 31.85
C ARG A 56 -17.14 22.18 31.80
N SER A 57 -17.86 21.59 30.86
CA SER A 57 -19.31 21.70 30.74
C SER A 57 -19.99 21.17 32.02
N LEU A 58 -19.55 20.01 32.51
CA LEU A 58 -20.05 19.46 33.76
C LEU A 58 -19.77 20.38 34.98
N ALA A 59 -18.54 20.92 35.05
CA ALA A 59 -18.15 21.85 36.11
C ALA A 59 -18.94 23.15 36.05
N ASN A 60 -19.16 23.69 34.84
CA ASN A 60 -19.84 24.96 34.63
C ASN A 60 -21.37 24.88 34.64
N TYR A 61 -21.92 23.69 34.63
CA TYR A 61 -23.37 23.48 34.78
C TYR A 61 -23.91 24.16 36.05
N PHE A 62 -23.09 24.19 37.11
CA PHE A 62 -23.42 24.85 38.37
C PHE A 62 -23.25 26.37 38.33
N PHE A 63 -22.66 26.94 37.26
CA PHE A 63 -22.32 28.37 37.18
C PHE A 63 -23.03 29.15 36.05
N GLN A 64 -24.02 28.56 35.39
CA GLN A 64 -24.89 29.20 34.38
C GLN A 64 -24.19 29.81 33.14
N VAL A 65 -23.04 29.29 32.74
CA VAL A 65 -22.34 29.75 31.49
C VAL A 65 -22.56 28.76 30.36
N VAL A 66 -23.82 28.32 30.18
CA VAL A 66 -24.11 27.14 29.35
C VAL A 66 -24.06 27.43 27.83
N GLY A 67 -24.50 28.62 27.38
CA GLY A 67 -24.70 28.90 25.96
C GLY A 67 -23.42 28.90 25.10
N LYS A 68 -22.38 29.63 25.52
CA LYS A 68 -21.13 29.76 24.76
C LYS A 68 -20.29 28.46 24.82
N LEU A 69 -20.40 27.73 25.92
CA LEU A 69 -19.67 26.47 26.08
C LEU A 69 -20.24 25.39 25.19
N ASP A 70 -21.57 25.31 25.05
CA ASP A 70 -22.25 24.36 24.19
C ASP A 70 -21.91 24.59 22.72
N GLU A 71 -21.90 25.84 22.26
CA GLU A 71 -21.49 26.19 20.89
C GLU A 71 -20.07 25.76 20.63
N LYS A 72 -19.17 26.01 21.55
CA LYS A 72 -17.75 25.65 21.43
C LYS A 72 -17.58 24.13 21.45
N LEU A 73 -18.31 23.42 22.27
CA LEU A 73 -18.28 21.97 22.34
C LEU A 73 -18.79 21.34 21.04
N ASP A 74 -19.87 21.88 20.45
CA ASP A 74 -20.38 21.42 19.16
C ASP A 74 -19.39 21.65 18.04
N GLN A 75 -18.68 22.79 18.06
CA GLN A 75 -17.62 23.09 17.10
C GLN A 75 -16.47 22.08 17.23
N GLU A 76 -16.00 21.83 18.45
CA GLU A 76 -14.93 20.87 18.71
C GLU A 76 -15.30 19.45 18.33
N ARG A 77 -16.55 19.04 18.54
CA ARG A 77 -17.05 17.74 18.10
C ARG A 77 -17.06 17.62 16.58
N ARG A 78 -17.44 18.69 15.87
CA ARG A 78 -17.39 18.71 14.40
C ARG A 78 -15.98 18.64 13.89
N GLU A 79 -15.05 19.34 14.53
CA GLU A 79 -13.63 19.31 14.18
C GLU A 79 -13.03 17.92 14.44
N ALA A 80 -13.37 17.28 15.56
CA ALA A 80 -12.96 15.91 15.87
C ALA A 80 -13.53 14.91 14.86
N TYR A 81 -14.80 15.06 14.48
CA TYR A 81 -15.42 14.23 13.47
C TYR A 81 -14.76 14.39 12.10
N ALA A 82 -14.47 15.64 11.70
CA ALA A 82 -13.78 15.93 10.45
C ALA A 82 -12.37 15.33 10.44
N ALA A 83 -11.65 15.42 11.55
CA ALA A 83 -10.34 14.80 11.70
C ALA A 83 -10.41 13.28 11.58
N LYS A 84 -11.43 12.65 12.14
CA LYS A 84 -11.67 11.21 12.03
C LYS A 84 -11.93 10.79 10.60
N VAL A 85 -12.76 11.54 9.87
CA VAL A 85 -13.07 11.25 8.45
C VAL A 85 -11.79 11.29 7.61
N LYS A 86 -10.94 12.28 7.83
CA LYS A 86 -9.65 12.39 7.12
C LYS A 86 -8.73 11.22 7.45
N LEU A 87 -8.65 10.85 8.71
CA LEU A 87 -7.84 9.71 9.16
C LEU A 87 -8.33 8.41 8.55
N ASP A 88 -9.64 8.15 8.59
CA ASP A 88 -10.22 6.94 8.02
C ASP A 88 -9.98 6.85 6.51
N ALA A 89 -10.08 7.98 5.80
CA ALA A 89 -9.79 8.04 4.36
C ALA A 89 -8.33 7.71 4.06
N ALA A 90 -7.40 8.30 4.81
CA ALA A 90 -5.97 8.05 4.65
C ALA A 90 -5.61 6.60 4.97
N GLU A 91 -6.21 6.01 6.01
CA GLU A 91 -6.00 4.60 6.37
C GLU A 91 -6.50 3.66 5.28
N ARG A 92 -7.63 3.98 4.64
CA ARG A 92 -8.15 3.19 3.50
C ARG A 92 -7.23 3.27 2.29
N GLU A 93 -6.72 4.45 1.98
CA GLU A 93 -5.75 4.61 0.89
C GLU A 93 -4.47 3.81 1.16
N LEU A 94 -3.97 3.88 2.38
CA LEU A 94 -2.79 3.11 2.79
C LEU A 94 -3.03 1.61 2.65
N ALA A 95 -4.18 1.11 3.11
CA ALA A 95 -4.54 -0.30 2.99
C ALA A 95 -4.62 -0.75 1.53
N GLY A 96 -5.16 0.09 0.64
CA GLY A 96 -5.20 -0.16 -0.80
C GLY A 96 -3.81 -0.25 -1.41
N ILE A 97 -2.93 0.66 -1.05
CA ILE A 97 -1.54 0.66 -1.51
C ILE A 97 -0.81 -0.61 -1.03
N GLU A 98 -0.99 -0.99 0.23
CA GLU A 98 -0.39 -2.21 0.79
C GLU A 98 -0.89 -3.47 0.09
N ALA A 99 -2.17 -3.52 -0.26
CA ALA A 99 -2.74 -4.63 -1.04
C ALA A 99 -2.13 -4.69 -2.44
N ASP A 100 -1.97 -3.56 -3.11
CA ASP A 100 -1.35 -3.47 -4.43
C ASP A 100 0.12 -3.90 -4.39
N ILE A 101 0.85 -3.48 -3.36
CA ILE A 101 2.25 -3.91 -3.14
C ILE A 101 2.32 -5.44 -3.00
N SER A 102 1.44 -6.01 -2.19
CA SER A 102 1.39 -7.45 -1.97
C SER A 102 1.13 -8.22 -3.28
N GLU A 103 0.20 -7.72 -4.09
CA GLU A 103 -0.10 -8.32 -5.39
C GLU A 103 1.09 -8.28 -6.34
N ILE A 104 1.76 -7.14 -6.44
CA ILE A 104 2.94 -7.00 -7.29
C ILE A 104 4.08 -7.89 -6.79
N GLN A 105 4.29 -7.99 -5.50
CA GLN A 105 5.28 -8.90 -4.93
C GLN A 105 5.00 -10.36 -5.29
N THR A 106 3.73 -10.75 -5.29
CA THR A 106 3.30 -12.08 -5.73
C THR A 106 3.63 -12.30 -7.21
N GLN A 107 3.31 -11.32 -8.06
CA GLN A 107 3.63 -11.36 -9.49
C GLN A 107 5.13 -11.45 -9.73
N LEU A 108 5.93 -10.69 -8.98
CA LEU A 108 7.39 -10.74 -9.08
C LEU A 108 7.96 -12.09 -8.64
N ASN A 109 7.36 -12.71 -7.64
CA ASN A 109 7.75 -14.07 -7.23
C ASN A 109 7.45 -15.09 -8.32
N GLU A 110 6.30 -14.97 -9.00
CA GLU A 110 5.96 -15.81 -10.16
C GLU A 110 6.96 -15.61 -11.30
N ILE A 111 7.37 -14.38 -11.53
CA ILE A 111 8.39 -14.06 -12.55
C ILE A 111 9.74 -14.67 -12.17
N ARG A 112 10.10 -14.67 -10.91
CA ARG A 112 11.33 -15.32 -10.45
C ARG A 112 11.33 -16.81 -10.76
N VAL A 113 10.21 -17.47 -10.55
CA VAL A 113 10.04 -18.87 -10.94
C VAL A 113 10.14 -19.02 -12.46
N ALA A 114 9.50 -18.14 -13.21
CA ALA A 114 9.57 -18.13 -14.68
C ALA A 114 11.01 -17.91 -15.20
N GLU A 115 11.81 -17.06 -14.53
CA GLU A 115 13.21 -16.86 -14.87
C GLU A 115 14.02 -18.16 -14.74
N VAL A 116 13.81 -18.89 -13.67
CA VAL A 116 14.47 -20.18 -13.45
C VAL A 116 14.06 -21.18 -14.52
N GLN A 117 12.75 -21.30 -14.80
CA GLN A 117 12.22 -22.18 -15.82
C GLN A 117 12.75 -21.82 -17.22
N TYR A 118 12.81 -20.53 -17.53
CA TYR A 118 13.37 -20.05 -18.81
C TYR A 118 14.82 -20.48 -18.98
N LYS A 119 15.61 -20.32 -17.96
CA LYS A 119 17.03 -20.71 -17.96
C LYS A 119 17.17 -22.22 -18.18
N GLU A 120 16.38 -23.03 -17.49
CA GLU A 120 16.40 -24.47 -17.62
C GLU A 120 15.99 -24.92 -19.02
N GLU A 121 14.90 -24.35 -19.56
CA GLU A 121 14.44 -24.68 -20.92
C GLU A 121 15.43 -24.25 -22.00
N LEU A 122 16.07 -23.09 -21.79
CA LEU A 122 17.12 -22.61 -22.71
C LEU A 122 18.34 -23.55 -22.71
N GLU A 123 18.75 -24.02 -21.54
CA GLU A 123 19.85 -24.98 -21.42
C GLU A 123 19.52 -26.32 -22.09
N LYS A 124 18.28 -26.80 -21.92
CA LYS A 124 17.80 -28.01 -22.60
C LYS A 124 17.86 -27.86 -24.13
N LYS A 125 17.40 -26.72 -24.66
CA LYS A 125 17.47 -26.44 -26.10
C LYS A 125 18.90 -26.37 -26.60
N ARG A 126 19.77 -25.73 -25.84
CA ARG A 126 21.20 -25.67 -26.20
C ARG A 126 21.84 -27.04 -26.22
N ALA A 127 21.52 -27.89 -25.26
CA ALA A 127 22.02 -29.25 -25.21
C ALA A 127 21.55 -30.07 -26.41
N ILE A 128 20.27 -29.96 -26.79
CA ILE A 128 19.72 -30.64 -27.96
C ILE A 128 20.40 -30.16 -29.26
N LEU A 129 20.55 -28.85 -29.42
CA LEU A 129 21.20 -28.28 -30.60
C LEU A 129 22.67 -28.66 -30.68
N LYS A 130 23.37 -28.70 -29.57
CA LYS A 130 24.77 -29.11 -29.51
C LYS A 130 24.92 -30.59 -29.89
N ALA A 131 24.04 -31.45 -29.37
CA ALA A 131 24.03 -32.88 -29.73
C ALA A 131 23.74 -33.07 -31.21
N SER A 132 22.75 -32.36 -31.77
CA SER A 132 22.42 -32.39 -33.18
C SER A 132 23.56 -31.84 -34.06
N GLY A 133 24.20 -30.76 -33.64
CA GLY A 133 25.35 -30.20 -34.33
C GLY A 133 26.55 -31.11 -34.31
N THR A 134 26.83 -31.79 -33.23
CA THR A 134 27.90 -32.77 -33.12
C THR A 134 27.61 -33.99 -33.98
N ALA A 135 26.35 -34.46 -33.97
CA ALA A 135 25.92 -35.58 -34.81
C ALA A 135 25.99 -35.23 -36.32
N ALA A 136 25.68 -33.97 -36.66
CA ALA A 136 25.76 -33.50 -38.07
C ALA A 136 27.20 -33.27 -38.52
N ALA A 137 28.13 -33.01 -37.61
CA ALA A 137 29.55 -32.81 -37.93
C ALA A 137 30.29 -34.13 -38.14
N ASP A 138 29.76 -35.23 -37.67
CA ASP A 138 30.28 -36.58 -37.86
C ASP A 138 29.77 -37.15 -39.22
#